data_663aaca04e0f74956b3df61d350ac52e
#
_entry.id   663aaca04e0f74956b3df61d350ac52e
#
_cell.length_a   1.000
_cell.length_b   1.000
_cell.length_c   1.000
_cell.angle_alpha   90.00
_cell.angle_beta   90.00
_cell.angle_gamma   90.00
#
_symmetry.space_group_name_H-M   'P 1'
#
loop_
_entity.id
_entity.type
_entity.pdbx_description
1 polymer ?
#
loop_
_entity_poly.entity_id
_entity_poly.type
_entity_poly.pdbx_seq_one_letter_code
_entity_poly.pdbx_strand_id
1 'polypeptide(L)'
;MAIHWALDRLENIVPPKVFSQIPLISCNPAVPVDAGGLYPIIQAETGNLLTGVSYEKGLRVSRSRMRALCAEGIEVQYGKNLVDVAFNESGQGVIASFTDGTIVSGSIIVGADGPRSKVREFAMGSAEEAAVSKFPIFHTNMTVCYNDAEKAKYVRRDYPTSFLALSNQSFHAFQSSRSQPVVLFACHY
;
A
#
# COMPACT_ATOMS: atom_id res chain seq x y z
N MET A 1 -2.40 -4.62 -2.03
CA MET A 1 -1.21 -3.78 -2.31
C MET A 1 -0.35 -4.51 -3.31
N ALA A 2 0.08 -3.86 -4.37
CA ALA A 2 1.04 -4.42 -5.33
C ALA A 2 2.47 -4.07 -4.91
N ILE A 3 3.39 -5.03 -5.01
CA ILE A 3 4.79 -4.90 -4.60
C ILE A 3 5.71 -5.47 -5.69
N HIS A 4 5.58 -4.96 -6.92
CA HIS A 4 6.37 -5.45 -8.04
C HIS A 4 7.85 -5.03 -7.90
N TRP A 5 8.14 -3.75 -8.04
CA TRP A 5 9.52 -3.24 -7.98
C TRP A 5 10.11 -3.16 -6.57
N ALA A 6 9.30 -3.35 -5.53
CA ALA A 6 9.76 -3.33 -4.14
C ALA A 6 10.29 -4.69 -3.65
N LEU A 7 10.07 -5.79 -4.38
CA LEU A 7 10.45 -7.13 -3.92
C LEU A 7 11.94 -7.26 -3.66
N ASP A 8 12.79 -6.88 -4.63
CA ASP A 8 14.24 -6.97 -4.48
C ASP A 8 14.77 -6.05 -3.37
N ARG A 9 14.08 -4.93 -3.12
CA ARG A 9 14.42 -4.03 -2.01
C ARG A 9 14.03 -4.62 -0.67
N LEU A 10 12.85 -5.26 -0.60
CA LEU A 10 12.39 -5.94 0.62
C LEU A 10 13.32 -7.10 0.99
N GLU A 11 13.81 -7.87 0.03
CA GLU A 11 14.75 -8.96 0.27
C GLU A 11 16.00 -8.50 1.02
N ASN A 12 16.49 -7.29 0.72
CA ASN A 12 17.69 -6.72 1.34
C ASN A 12 17.42 -5.99 2.67
N ILE A 13 16.16 -5.71 3.02
CA ILE A 13 15.81 -4.88 4.17
C ILE A 13 15.21 -5.72 5.30
N VAL A 14 14.36 -6.70 4.96
CA VAL A 14 13.67 -7.51 5.98
C VAL A 14 14.45 -8.77 6.33
N PRO A 15 14.29 -9.32 7.54
CA PRO A 15 14.91 -10.60 7.88
C PRO A 15 14.51 -11.70 6.89
N PRO A 16 15.42 -12.64 6.55
CA PRO A 16 15.14 -13.73 5.59
C PRO A 16 13.90 -14.54 5.94
N LYS A 17 13.64 -14.76 7.23
CA LYS A 17 12.42 -15.42 7.73
C LYS A 17 11.15 -14.66 7.33
N VAL A 18 11.16 -13.34 7.38
CA VAL A 18 10.03 -12.49 6.99
C VAL A 18 9.86 -12.51 5.47
N PHE A 19 10.96 -12.37 4.73
CA PHE A 19 10.94 -12.38 3.27
C PHE A 19 10.35 -13.68 2.72
N SER A 20 10.76 -14.83 3.24
CA SER A 20 10.27 -16.14 2.81
C SER A 20 8.75 -16.35 3.00
N GLN A 21 8.11 -15.57 3.85
CA GLN A 21 6.68 -15.62 4.08
C GLN A 21 5.86 -14.68 3.18
N ILE A 22 6.51 -13.75 2.47
CA ILE A 22 5.80 -12.78 1.59
C ILE A 22 4.93 -13.47 0.54
N PRO A 23 5.35 -14.55 -0.16
CA PRO A 23 4.48 -15.26 -1.09
C PRO A 23 3.21 -15.82 -0.45
N LEU A 24 3.25 -16.23 0.82
CA LEU A 24 2.12 -16.84 1.54
C LEU A 24 1.00 -15.84 1.84
N ILE A 25 1.32 -14.55 1.85
CA ILE A 25 0.33 -13.47 2.06
C ILE A 25 -0.22 -12.91 0.74
N SER A 26 0.09 -13.58 -0.38
CA SER A 26 -0.46 -13.22 -1.71
C SER A 26 -1.99 -13.21 -1.71
N CYS A 27 -2.55 -12.30 -2.46
CA CYS A 27 -3.99 -12.28 -2.76
C CYS A 27 -4.39 -13.35 -3.77
N ASN A 28 -3.45 -13.83 -4.57
CA ASN A 28 -3.62 -14.93 -5.52
C ASN A 28 -2.43 -15.89 -5.44
N PRO A 29 -2.47 -16.88 -4.54
CA PRO A 29 -1.35 -17.82 -4.35
C PRO A 29 -1.06 -18.71 -5.57
N ALA A 30 -1.98 -18.81 -6.53
CA ALA A 30 -1.81 -19.57 -7.75
C ALA A 30 -0.84 -18.91 -8.76
N VAL A 31 -0.49 -17.63 -8.54
CA VAL A 31 0.46 -16.92 -9.40
C VAL A 31 1.81 -16.89 -8.69
N PRO A 32 2.85 -17.56 -9.24
CA PRO A 32 4.21 -17.48 -8.71
C PRO A 32 4.74 -16.04 -8.76
N VAL A 33 5.64 -15.70 -7.83
CA VAL A 33 6.21 -14.36 -7.71
C VAL A 33 7.03 -13.97 -8.94
N ASP A 34 7.71 -14.95 -9.52
CA ASP A 34 8.63 -14.86 -10.67
C ASP A 34 8.00 -15.22 -12.02
N ALA A 35 6.69 -15.44 -12.03
CA ALA A 35 5.99 -15.74 -13.27
C ALA A 35 6.06 -14.62 -14.31
N GLY A 36 6.39 -13.41 -13.88
CA GLY A 36 6.29 -12.24 -14.73
C GLY A 36 4.86 -11.95 -15.14
N GLY A 37 4.67 -10.97 -15.99
CA GLY A 37 3.36 -10.69 -16.54
C GLY A 37 3.20 -9.32 -17.12
N LEU A 38 1.96 -9.04 -17.51
CA LEU A 38 1.51 -7.76 -18.00
C LEU A 38 0.49 -7.18 -17.01
N TYR A 39 0.67 -5.93 -16.65
CA TYR A 39 -0.36 -5.12 -16.02
C TYR A 39 -1.17 -4.47 -17.14
N PRO A 40 -2.34 -5.00 -17.51
CA PRO A 40 -3.05 -4.53 -18.69
C PRO A 40 -3.79 -3.23 -18.40
N ILE A 41 -3.79 -2.36 -19.40
CA ILE A 41 -4.60 -1.14 -19.46
C ILE A 41 -5.61 -1.35 -20.59
N ILE A 42 -6.88 -1.40 -20.24
CA ILE A 42 -7.97 -1.72 -21.15
C ILE A 42 -8.93 -0.54 -21.32
N GLN A 43 -9.62 -0.51 -22.42
CA GLN A 43 -10.75 0.40 -22.63
C GLN A 43 -11.96 -0.12 -21.85
N ALA A 44 -12.53 0.70 -20.99
CA ALA A 44 -13.60 0.27 -20.07
C ALA A 44 -14.88 -0.14 -20.80
N GLU A 45 -15.19 0.52 -21.91
CA GLU A 45 -16.43 0.32 -22.69
C GLU A 45 -16.40 -0.98 -23.51
N THR A 46 -15.24 -1.39 -23.99
CA THR A 46 -15.10 -2.52 -24.92
C THR A 46 -14.35 -3.70 -24.32
N GLY A 47 -13.55 -3.49 -23.25
CA GLY A 47 -12.63 -4.48 -22.73
C GLY A 47 -11.37 -4.67 -23.58
N ASN A 48 -11.20 -3.93 -24.67
CA ASN A 48 -10.03 -4.06 -25.54
C ASN A 48 -8.74 -3.60 -24.82
N LEU A 49 -7.67 -4.33 -25.04
CA LEU A 49 -6.36 -3.96 -24.54
C LEU A 49 -5.87 -2.70 -25.27
N LEU A 50 -5.59 -1.64 -24.54
CA LEU A 50 -4.99 -0.42 -25.04
C LEU A 50 -3.45 -0.51 -25.00
N THR A 51 -2.93 -0.92 -23.86
CA THR A 51 -1.50 -1.10 -23.62
C THR A 51 -1.29 -1.88 -22.33
N GLY A 52 -0.07 -2.06 -21.89
CA GLY A 52 0.25 -2.67 -20.60
C GLY A 52 1.67 -2.41 -20.18
N VAL A 53 1.90 -2.59 -18.89
CA VAL A 53 3.23 -2.48 -18.27
C VAL A 53 3.72 -3.87 -17.93
N SER A 54 4.79 -4.31 -18.57
CA SER A 54 5.42 -5.60 -18.29
C SER A 54 6.17 -5.56 -16.97
N TYR A 55 6.18 -6.67 -16.25
CA TYR A 55 6.97 -6.86 -15.04
C TYR A 55 7.53 -8.30 -14.99
N GLU A 56 8.74 -8.45 -14.49
CA GLU A 56 9.40 -9.74 -14.35
C GLU A 56 9.01 -10.44 -13.06
N LYS A 57 8.93 -9.69 -11.98
CA LYS A 57 8.50 -10.16 -10.65
C LYS A 57 7.35 -9.30 -10.14
N GLY A 58 6.36 -9.94 -9.59
CA GLY A 58 5.24 -9.17 -9.06
C GLY A 58 4.36 -9.97 -8.12
N LEU A 59 3.89 -9.29 -7.10
CA LEU A 59 3.02 -9.88 -6.11
C LEU A 59 1.97 -8.86 -5.65
N ARG A 60 0.76 -9.35 -5.50
CA ARG A 60 -0.30 -8.59 -4.85
C ARG A 60 -0.56 -9.19 -3.48
N VAL A 61 -0.30 -8.40 -2.43
CA VAL A 61 -0.42 -8.85 -1.04
C VAL A 61 -1.59 -8.18 -0.32
N SER A 62 -2.12 -8.87 0.69
CA SER A 62 -3.04 -8.28 1.65
C SER A 62 -2.30 -7.28 2.53
N ARG A 63 -2.79 -6.03 2.62
CA ARG A 63 -2.17 -4.99 3.46
C ARG A 63 -2.15 -5.37 4.94
N SER A 64 -3.24 -5.97 5.44
CA SER A 64 -3.33 -6.40 6.84
C SER A 64 -2.35 -7.54 7.14
N ARG A 65 -2.25 -8.54 6.27
CA ARG A 65 -1.29 -9.63 6.43
C ARG A 65 0.15 -9.15 6.31
N MET A 66 0.45 -8.25 5.35
CA MET A 66 1.79 -7.66 5.23
C MET A 66 2.18 -6.89 6.48
N ARG A 67 1.24 -6.08 7.02
CA ARG A 67 1.49 -5.37 8.27
C ARG A 67 1.73 -6.33 9.45
N ALA A 68 0.95 -7.39 9.56
CA ALA A 68 1.14 -8.40 10.60
C ALA A 68 2.51 -9.09 10.46
N LEU A 69 2.87 -9.47 9.24
CA LEU A 69 4.17 -10.09 8.95
C LEU A 69 5.35 -9.17 9.29
N CYS A 70 5.26 -7.89 8.92
CA CYS A 70 6.31 -6.92 9.25
C CYS A 70 6.37 -6.55 10.73
N ALA A 71 5.32 -6.85 11.50
CA ALA A 71 5.30 -6.61 12.95
C ALA A 71 5.83 -7.82 13.76
N GLU A 72 6.11 -8.94 13.11
CA GLU A 72 6.68 -10.11 13.80
C GLU A 72 8.03 -9.79 14.45
N GLY A 73 8.15 -10.04 15.75
CA GLY A 73 9.38 -9.80 16.49
C GLY A 73 9.65 -8.32 16.84
N ILE A 74 8.69 -7.44 16.55
CA ILE A 74 8.78 -6.01 16.91
C ILE A 74 7.71 -5.72 17.97
N GLU A 75 8.12 -5.01 19.03
CA GLU A 75 7.19 -4.50 20.03
C GLU A 75 6.46 -3.27 19.45
N VAL A 76 5.22 -3.46 19.03
CA VAL A 76 4.38 -2.38 18.50
C VAL A 76 3.43 -1.89 19.60
N GLN A 77 3.58 -0.63 19.99
CA GLN A 77 2.68 0.02 20.93
C GLN A 77 1.54 0.69 20.15
N TYR A 78 0.33 0.14 20.28
CA TYR A 78 -0.87 0.70 19.68
C TYR A 78 -1.50 1.78 20.57
N GLY A 79 -2.35 2.63 19.95
CA GLY A 79 -3.04 3.71 20.66
C GLY A 79 -2.16 4.91 20.99
N LYS A 80 -0.92 4.94 20.53
CA LYS A 80 0.01 6.06 20.70
C LYS A 80 -0.16 7.06 19.56
N ASN A 81 -0.74 8.21 19.85
CA ASN A 81 -0.81 9.32 18.89
C ASN A 81 0.27 10.34 19.23
N LEU A 82 1.20 10.55 18.31
CA LEU A 82 2.26 11.54 18.44
C LEU A 82 1.66 12.95 18.41
N VAL A 83 1.98 13.75 19.42
CA VAL A 83 1.53 15.14 19.56
C VAL A 83 2.64 16.10 19.18
N ASP A 84 3.84 15.83 19.70
CA ASP A 84 4.97 16.75 19.58
C ASP A 84 6.29 16.02 19.49
N VAL A 85 7.26 16.66 18.83
CA VAL A 85 8.65 16.21 18.72
C VAL A 85 9.56 17.38 19.02
N ALA A 86 10.56 17.17 19.86
CA ALA A 86 11.56 18.16 20.19
C ALA A 86 12.97 17.54 20.19
N PHE A 87 14.00 18.36 20.05
CA PHE A 87 15.34 17.93 20.38
C PHE A 87 15.50 17.82 21.91
N ASN A 88 16.33 16.87 22.35
CA ASN A 88 16.70 16.81 23.77
C ASN A 88 17.65 17.99 24.13
N GLU A 89 17.89 18.18 25.41
CA GLU A 89 18.75 19.27 25.90
C GLU A 89 20.18 19.27 25.32
N SER A 90 20.70 18.10 24.99
CA SER A 90 22.04 17.96 24.37
C SER A 90 22.03 18.26 22.85
N GLY A 91 20.86 18.32 22.21
CA GLY A 91 20.73 18.42 20.76
C GLY A 91 21.12 17.17 19.97
N GLN A 92 21.46 16.07 20.65
CA GLN A 92 21.93 14.84 20.03
C GLN A 92 20.87 13.71 20.00
N GLY A 93 19.64 14.02 20.37
CA GLY A 93 18.53 13.09 20.36
C GLY A 93 17.19 13.81 20.27
N VAL A 94 16.14 13.02 20.17
CA VAL A 94 14.77 13.50 20.03
C VAL A 94 13.90 13.01 21.18
N ILE A 95 12.92 13.81 21.52
CA ILE A 95 11.86 13.52 22.49
C ILE A 95 10.54 13.52 21.75
N ALA A 96 9.77 12.45 21.88
CA ALA A 96 8.44 12.30 21.32
C ALA A 96 7.40 12.29 22.43
N SER A 97 6.40 13.16 22.36
CA SER A 97 5.28 13.26 23.30
C SER A 97 4.00 12.73 22.67
N PHE A 98 3.23 11.96 23.44
CA PHE A 98 2.01 11.30 22.97
C PHE A 98 0.77 11.79 23.72
N THR A 99 -0.42 11.63 23.11
CA THR A 99 -1.71 12.07 23.66
C THR A 99 -2.06 11.45 25.02
N ASP A 100 -1.51 10.27 25.33
CA ASP A 100 -1.70 9.58 26.61
C ASP A 100 -0.76 10.07 27.72
N GLY A 101 0.01 11.11 27.47
CA GLY A 101 1.01 11.65 28.39
C GLY A 101 2.34 10.91 28.39
N THR A 102 2.49 9.85 27.62
CA THR A 102 3.77 9.14 27.48
C THR A 102 4.79 10.04 26.78
N ILE A 103 6.02 10.03 27.27
CA ILE A 103 7.18 10.70 26.66
C ILE A 103 8.25 9.63 26.41
N VAL A 104 8.78 9.60 25.19
CA VAL A 104 9.84 8.68 24.78
C VAL A 104 11.01 9.48 24.22
N SER A 105 12.21 9.17 24.66
CA SER A 105 13.44 9.75 24.12
C SER A 105 14.21 8.71 23.30
N GLY A 106 14.88 9.18 22.26
CA GLY A 106 15.68 8.33 21.38
C GLY A 106 16.72 9.13 20.63
N SER A 107 17.65 8.45 19.99
CA SER A 107 18.67 9.09 19.14
C SER A 107 18.15 9.46 17.75
N ILE A 108 17.07 8.80 17.28
CA ILE A 108 16.47 9.05 15.97
C ILE A 108 14.96 8.83 16.04
N ILE A 109 14.20 9.56 15.24
CA ILE A 109 12.78 9.32 14.98
C ILE A 109 12.54 9.15 13.49
N VAL A 110 11.73 8.17 13.12
CA VAL A 110 11.35 7.92 11.73
C VAL A 110 9.85 8.14 11.56
N GLY A 111 9.48 9.14 10.76
CA GLY A 111 8.09 9.46 10.46
C GLY A 111 7.53 8.59 9.34
N ALA A 112 6.60 7.69 9.68
CA ALA A 112 5.78 6.93 8.74
C ALA A 112 4.28 7.13 9.03
N ASP A 113 3.92 8.27 9.61
CA ASP A 113 2.63 8.66 10.17
C ASP A 113 1.69 9.33 9.13
N GLY A 114 2.08 9.30 7.83
CA GLY A 114 1.21 9.60 6.69
C GLY A 114 1.01 11.09 6.38
N PRO A 115 -0.14 11.47 5.79
CA PRO A 115 -0.33 12.82 5.27
C PRO A 115 -0.35 13.92 6.35
N ARG A 116 -0.67 13.58 7.59
CA ARG A 116 -0.67 14.50 8.73
C ARG A 116 0.51 14.27 9.67
N SER A 117 1.66 13.94 9.09
CA SER A 117 2.85 13.56 9.83
C SER A 117 3.36 14.67 10.75
N LYS A 118 3.42 14.41 12.02
CA LYS A 118 4.04 15.29 13.02
C LYS A 118 5.56 15.28 12.93
N VAL A 119 6.13 14.15 12.55
CA VAL A 119 7.57 14.07 12.31
C VAL A 119 7.99 14.91 11.12
N ARG A 120 7.17 14.95 10.03
CA ARG A 120 7.43 15.85 8.90
C ARG A 120 7.30 17.31 9.29
N GLU A 121 6.28 17.67 10.07
CA GLU A 121 6.08 19.01 10.60
C GLU A 121 7.31 19.47 11.40
N PHE A 122 7.80 18.66 12.29
CA PHE A 122 9.04 18.89 13.03
C PHE A 122 10.26 19.04 12.12
N ALA A 123 10.43 18.13 11.15
CA ALA A 123 11.58 18.15 10.24
C ALA A 123 11.59 19.35 9.29
N MET A 124 10.41 19.85 8.89
CA MET A 124 10.25 21.00 7.99
C MET A 124 10.24 22.34 8.75
N GLY A 125 10.10 22.30 10.08
CA GLY A 125 10.10 23.48 10.94
C GLY A 125 8.74 24.16 11.13
N SER A 126 7.74 23.84 10.29
CA SER A 126 6.39 24.38 10.46
C SER A 126 5.33 23.47 9.82
N ALA A 127 4.07 23.62 10.27
CA ALA A 127 2.92 22.92 9.70
C ALA A 127 2.63 23.38 8.25
N GLU A 128 2.94 24.62 7.91
CA GLU A 128 2.75 25.19 6.57
C GLU A 128 3.72 24.57 5.57
N GLU A 129 5.00 24.49 5.91
CA GLU A 129 6.03 23.84 5.10
C GLU A 129 5.78 22.34 4.95
N ALA A 130 5.22 21.71 5.98
CA ALA A 130 4.88 20.29 5.98
C ALA A 130 3.55 19.98 5.29
N ALA A 131 2.78 20.98 4.88
CA ALA A 131 1.46 20.78 4.31
C ALA A 131 1.53 20.00 2.99
N VAL A 132 0.59 19.04 2.82
CA VAL A 132 0.44 18.31 1.56
C VAL A 132 -0.61 18.96 0.69
N SER A 133 -0.33 19.07 -0.61
CA SER A 133 -1.28 19.56 -1.59
C SER A 133 -2.38 18.52 -1.82
N LYS A 134 -3.62 18.96 -1.91
CA LYS A 134 -4.74 18.10 -2.33
C LYS A 134 -4.70 17.96 -3.84
N PHE A 135 -4.63 16.73 -4.30
CA PHE A 135 -4.76 16.45 -5.72
C PHE A 135 -6.27 16.41 -6.08
N PRO A 136 -6.72 17.07 -7.16
CA PRO A 136 -8.14 17.17 -7.49
C PRO A 136 -8.67 15.90 -8.15
N ILE A 137 -8.47 14.76 -7.49
CA ILE A 137 -8.99 13.46 -7.92
C ILE A 137 -9.82 12.86 -6.80
N PHE A 138 -11.01 12.42 -7.14
CA PHE A 138 -11.82 11.58 -6.29
C PHE A 138 -11.46 10.11 -6.50
N HIS A 139 -11.12 9.42 -5.41
CA HIS A 139 -10.82 8.00 -5.43
C HIS A 139 -11.77 7.25 -4.51
N THR A 140 -12.61 6.40 -5.07
CA THR A 140 -13.52 5.54 -4.31
C THR A 140 -13.05 4.09 -4.34
N ASN A 141 -12.93 3.48 -3.16
CA ASN A 141 -12.64 2.06 -3.02
C ASN A 141 -13.92 1.29 -2.70
N MET A 142 -14.26 0.34 -3.54
CA MET A 142 -15.39 -0.56 -3.36
C MET A 142 -14.91 -2.00 -3.28
N THR A 143 -15.50 -2.79 -2.41
CA THR A 143 -15.35 -4.25 -2.39
C THR A 143 -16.68 -4.87 -2.83
N VAL A 144 -16.64 -5.66 -3.90
CA VAL A 144 -17.83 -6.30 -4.47
C VAL A 144 -17.66 -7.82 -4.39
N CYS A 145 -18.70 -8.50 -3.92
CA CYS A 145 -18.81 -9.95 -4.04
C CYS A 145 -19.63 -10.26 -5.30
N TYR A 146 -19.10 -11.09 -6.19
CA TYR A 146 -19.83 -11.46 -7.41
C TYR A 146 -21.03 -12.38 -7.12
N ASN A 147 -21.05 -13.08 -5.98
CA ASN A 147 -22.01 -14.15 -5.66
C ASN A 147 -22.15 -15.22 -6.78
N ASP A 148 -21.14 -15.34 -7.63
CA ASP A 148 -21.07 -16.20 -8.79
C ASP A 148 -19.62 -16.65 -8.97
N ALA A 149 -19.40 -17.96 -8.75
CA ALA A 149 -18.06 -18.54 -8.81
C ALA A 149 -17.46 -18.48 -10.22
N GLU A 150 -18.26 -18.61 -11.26
CA GLU A 150 -17.78 -18.60 -12.64
C GLU A 150 -17.33 -17.20 -13.07
N LYS A 151 -18.07 -16.16 -12.68
CA LYS A 151 -17.62 -14.78 -12.87
C LYS A 151 -16.31 -14.48 -12.14
N ALA A 152 -16.17 -14.96 -10.92
CA ALA A 152 -14.96 -14.79 -10.15
C ALA A 152 -13.76 -15.52 -10.79
N LYS A 153 -13.97 -16.74 -11.30
CA LYS A 153 -12.96 -17.49 -12.02
C LYS A 153 -12.55 -16.83 -13.34
N TYR A 154 -13.53 -16.34 -14.10
CA TYR A 154 -13.30 -15.62 -15.35
C TYR A 154 -12.37 -14.42 -15.11
N VAL A 155 -12.72 -13.55 -14.15
CA VAL A 155 -11.90 -12.38 -13.82
C VAL A 155 -10.49 -12.76 -13.36
N ARG A 156 -10.37 -13.82 -12.56
CA ARG A 156 -9.05 -14.28 -12.08
C ARG A 156 -8.18 -14.90 -13.17
N ARG A 157 -8.80 -15.56 -14.15
CA ARG A 157 -8.08 -16.13 -15.28
C ARG A 157 -7.49 -15.06 -16.18
N ASP A 158 -8.31 -14.05 -16.53
CA ASP A 158 -7.92 -13.03 -17.49
C ASP A 158 -7.12 -11.89 -16.84
N TYR A 159 -7.35 -11.65 -15.54
CA TYR A 159 -6.69 -10.60 -14.76
C TYR A 159 -6.18 -11.14 -13.42
N PRO A 160 -5.13 -11.98 -13.43
CA PRO A 160 -4.70 -12.72 -12.23
C PRO A 160 -4.18 -11.83 -11.10
N THR A 161 -3.67 -10.64 -11.41
CA THR A 161 -3.17 -9.69 -10.42
C THR A 161 -4.04 -8.45 -10.32
N SER A 162 -4.13 -7.67 -11.38
CA SER A 162 -4.95 -6.46 -11.49
C SER A 162 -4.90 -5.90 -12.92
N PHE A 163 -5.78 -4.97 -13.22
CA PHE A 163 -5.80 -4.21 -14.47
C PHE A 163 -6.27 -2.77 -14.21
N LEU A 164 -6.02 -1.89 -15.15
CA LEU A 164 -6.59 -0.54 -15.21
C LEU A 164 -7.56 -0.48 -16.39
N ALA A 165 -8.80 -0.05 -16.13
CA ALA A 165 -9.76 0.25 -17.19
C ALA A 165 -9.89 1.77 -17.32
N LEU A 166 -9.65 2.28 -18.51
CA LEU A 166 -9.79 3.70 -18.85
C LEU A 166 -11.09 3.91 -19.63
N SER A 167 -11.85 4.93 -19.24
CA SER A 167 -13.04 5.39 -19.95
C SER A 167 -12.80 6.76 -20.56
N ASN A 168 -13.42 7.02 -21.69
CA ASN A 168 -13.42 8.35 -22.31
C ASN A 168 -14.37 9.34 -21.61
N GLN A 169 -15.16 8.87 -20.64
CA GLN A 169 -16.13 9.67 -19.87
C GLN A 169 -15.58 10.16 -18.53
N SER A 170 -14.30 10.39 -18.40
CA SER A 170 -13.65 10.87 -17.17
C SER A 170 -13.78 9.91 -15.97
N PHE A 171 -14.06 8.63 -16.23
CA PHE A 171 -14.18 7.59 -15.23
C PHE A 171 -13.12 6.53 -15.46
N HIS A 172 -12.33 6.24 -14.42
CA HIS A 172 -11.32 5.19 -14.48
C HIS A 172 -11.60 4.14 -13.41
N ALA A 173 -11.72 2.89 -13.82
CA ALA A 173 -11.87 1.77 -12.93
C ALA A 173 -10.56 0.98 -12.83
N PHE A 174 -10.19 0.66 -11.61
CA PHE A 174 -9.08 -0.21 -11.28
C PHE A 174 -9.61 -1.44 -10.55
N GLN A 175 -9.42 -2.61 -11.12
CA GLN A 175 -9.84 -3.85 -10.49
C GLN A 175 -8.63 -4.63 -9.97
N SER A 176 -8.79 -5.19 -8.79
CA SER A 176 -7.86 -6.12 -8.22
C SER A 176 -8.55 -7.36 -7.69
N SER A 177 -8.07 -8.53 -8.09
CA SER A 177 -8.57 -9.79 -7.57
C SER A 177 -8.00 -10.08 -6.17
N ARG A 178 -8.85 -10.55 -5.26
CA ARG A 178 -8.47 -11.13 -3.97
C ARG A 178 -9.03 -12.55 -3.90
N SER A 179 -8.50 -13.36 -3.00
CA SER A 179 -9.10 -14.64 -2.62
C SER A 179 -10.47 -14.50 -1.93
N GLN A 180 -10.85 -13.28 -1.61
CA GLN A 180 -12.14 -12.80 -1.12
C GLN A 180 -12.53 -11.51 -1.87
N PRO A 181 -13.72 -10.92 -1.69
CA PRO A 181 -14.39 -10.07 -2.68
C PRO A 181 -13.50 -9.07 -3.44
N VAL A 182 -13.83 -8.86 -4.68
CA VAL A 182 -13.11 -7.98 -5.63
C VAL A 182 -13.20 -6.52 -5.18
N VAL A 183 -12.09 -5.82 -5.21
CA VAL A 183 -12.05 -4.37 -4.95
C VAL A 183 -12.04 -3.64 -6.29
N LEU A 184 -13.10 -2.91 -6.58
CA LEU A 184 -13.16 -1.96 -7.67
C LEU A 184 -12.71 -0.59 -7.15
N PHE A 185 -11.81 0.05 -7.88
CA PHE A 185 -11.43 1.43 -7.64
C PHE A 185 -12.01 2.28 -8.77
N ALA A 186 -12.77 3.27 -8.43
CA ALA A 186 -13.27 4.24 -9.37
C ALA A 186 -12.65 5.61 -9.06
N CYS A 187 -12.08 6.27 -10.06
CA CYS A 187 -11.60 7.64 -9.96
C CYS A 187 -12.52 8.54 -10.77
N HIS A 188 -13.02 9.62 -10.19
CA HIS A 188 -13.69 10.71 -10.87
C HIS A 188 -12.78 11.93 -10.86
N TYR A 189 -12.71 12.64 -11.97
CA TYR A 189 -12.13 13.97 -12.08
C TYR A 189 -13.14 15.04 -11.68
#